data_e082eaf8425ae7d36858d45756b83819
#
_entry.id   e082eaf8425ae7d36858d45756b83819
#
_cell.length_a   1.000
_cell.length_b   1.000
_cell.length_c   1.000
_cell.angle_alpha   90.00
_cell.angle_beta   90.00
_cell.angle_gamma   90.00
#
_symmetry.space_group_name_H-M   'P 1'
#
loop_
_entity.id
_entity.type
_entity.pdbx_description
1 polymer ?
#
loop_
_entity_poly.entity_id
_entity_poly.type
_entity_poly.pdbx_seq_one_letter_code
_entity_poly.pdbx_strand_id
1 'polypeptide(L)'
;MKLLEGKTAIITGAARGIGKAIALKFAEQGANIAFTDLAIDDNAKATEVEIAKFGVKAKGYASNAANFEDTHKVVEEIAKDFGQIDILVNNAGITRDGLMMRMTEQQWDMVININLKSAFNFIHALTPIFMKQKSGNVINMSSIVGLNGNAGQANYSASKAGMIGLAKSVAKELGSRNVRANCICPGFIRS
;
A
#
# COMPACT_ATOMS: atom_id res chain seq x y z
N MET A 1 25.25 -1.79 -7.90
CA MET A 1 24.57 -0.50 -7.69
C MET A 1 23.16 -0.79 -7.15
N LYS A 2 22.80 -0.22 -6.02
CA LYS A 2 21.45 -0.40 -5.43
C LYS A 2 20.50 0.61 -6.06
N LEU A 3 19.36 0.14 -6.59
CA LEU A 3 18.42 0.99 -7.35
C LEU A 3 17.63 1.98 -6.47
N LEU A 4 17.48 1.69 -5.18
CA LEU A 4 16.67 2.46 -4.24
C LEU A 4 17.49 3.02 -3.08
N GLU A 5 18.81 3.14 -3.24
CA GLU A 5 19.70 3.65 -2.20
C GLU A 5 19.27 5.06 -1.74
N GLY A 6 19.12 5.24 -0.43
CA GLY A 6 18.67 6.50 0.16
C GLY A 6 17.19 6.83 -0.02
N LYS A 7 16.39 5.96 -0.67
CA LYS A 7 14.95 6.13 -0.81
C LYS A 7 14.21 5.59 0.43
N THR A 8 13.06 6.16 0.74
CA THR A 8 12.17 5.65 1.79
C THR A 8 10.85 5.21 1.16
N ALA A 9 10.46 3.97 1.46
CA ALA A 9 9.19 3.41 1.02
C ALA A 9 8.25 3.15 2.20
N ILE A 10 6.98 3.52 2.03
CA ILE A 10 5.88 3.06 2.87
C ILE A 10 5.21 1.90 2.16
N ILE A 11 5.01 0.77 2.84
CA ILE A 11 4.34 -0.41 2.29
C ILE A 11 3.23 -0.84 3.25
N THR A 12 1.98 -0.83 2.79
CA THR A 12 0.84 -1.18 3.64
C THR A 12 0.58 -2.69 3.63
N GLY A 13 0.22 -3.27 4.79
CA GLY A 13 -0.03 -4.70 4.93
C GLY A 13 1.22 -5.55 4.69
N ALA A 14 2.37 -5.14 5.23
CA ALA A 14 3.64 -5.78 4.91
C ALA A 14 4.25 -6.63 6.05
N ALA A 15 3.49 -6.95 7.09
CA ALA A 15 3.94 -7.93 8.09
C ALA A 15 4.14 -9.34 7.50
N ARG A 16 3.52 -9.65 6.36
CA ARG A 16 3.56 -10.97 5.71
C ARG A 16 3.24 -10.90 4.21
N GLY A 17 3.31 -12.06 3.54
CA GLY A 17 2.86 -12.25 2.16
C GLY A 17 3.56 -11.35 1.15
N ILE A 18 2.81 -10.86 0.17
CA ILE A 18 3.31 -10.04 -0.94
C ILE A 18 3.94 -8.74 -0.42
N GLY A 19 3.30 -8.08 0.55
CA GLY A 19 3.83 -6.85 1.14
C GLY A 19 5.21 -7.03 1.77
N LYS A 20 5.39 -8.12 2.55
CA LYS A 20 6.70 -8.49 3.12
C LYS A 20 7.74 -8.75 2.02
N ALA A 21 7.39 -9.50 0.99
CA ALA A 21 8.30 -9.79 -0.11
C ALA A 21 8.76 -8.51 -0.84
N ILE A 22 7.84 -7.55 -1.05
CA ILE A 22 8.17 -6.24 -1.62
C ILE A 22 9.10 -5.48 -0.67
N ALA A 23 8.81 -5.46 0.63
CA ALA A 23 9.62 -4.77 1.63
C ALA A 23 11.06 -5.29 1.66
N LEU A 24 11.23 -6.61 1.68
CA LEU A 24 12.55 -7.27 1.63
C LEU A 24 13.29 -6.94 0.33
N LYS A 25 12.60 -6.98 -0.81
CA LYS A 25 13.23 -6.68 -2.10
C LYS A 25 13.64 -5.22 -2.22
N PHE A 26 12.84 -4.29 -1.71
CA PHE A 26 13.18 -2.87 -1.68
C PHE A 26 14.35 -2.60 -0.73
N ALA A 27 14.39 -3.25 0.43
CA ALA A 27 15.51 -3.17 1.37
C ALA A 27 16.82 -3.71 0.76
N GLU A 28 16.77 -4.85 0.06
CA GLU A 28 17.90 -5.38 -0.70
C GLU A 28 18.45 -4.35 -1.71
N GLN A 29 17.55 -3.56 -2.32
CA GLN A 29 17.90 -2.48 -3.24
C GLN A 29 18.25 -1.15 -2.53
N GLY A 30 18.37 -1.15 -1.20
CA GLY A 30 18.86 -0.02 -0.41
C GLY A 30 17.82 0.97 0.09
N ALA A 31 16.53 0.65 -0.07
CA ALA A 31 15.48 1.52 0.47
C ALA A 31 15.33 1.35 2.00
N ASN A 32 15.11 2.46 2.68
CA ASN A 32 14.56 2.45 4.03
C ASN A 32 13.08 2.07 3.97
N ILE A 33 12.62 1.25 4.89
CA ILE A 33 11.27 0.70 4.88
C ILE A 33 10.49 1.10 6.13
N ALA A 34 9.44 1.88 5.92
CA ALA A 34 8.34 2.00 6.85
C ALA A 34 7.22 1.07 6.38
N PHE A 35 6.70 0.20 7.22
CA PHE A 35 5.56 -0.61 6.84
C PHE A 35 4.44 -0.49 7.86
N THR A 36 3.20 -0.64 7.40
CA THR A 36 2.04 -0.61 8.28
C THR A 36 1.30 -1.93 8.25
N ASP A 37 0.76 -2.31 9.38
CA ASP A 37 -0.22 -3.40 9.50
C ASP A 37 -1.22 -3.05 10.61
N LEU A 38 -2.32 -3.81 10.72
CA LEU A 38 -3.35 -3.54 11.72
C LEU A 38 -2.80 -3.62 13.16
N ALA A 39 -1.81 -4.47 13.38
CA ALA A 39 -1.10 -4.61 14.66
C ALA A 39 0.38 -4.96 14.41
N ILE A 40 1.24 -4.56 15.34
CA ILE A 40 2.65 -4.99 15.34
C ILE A 40 2.79 -6.25 16.18
N ASP A 41 2.35 -7.34 15.57
CA ASP A 41 2.45 -8.69 16.11
C ASP A 41 3.87 -9.28 15.92
N ASP A 42 4.06 -10.53 16.29
CA ASP A 42 5.36 -11.20 16.17
C ASP A 42 5.81 -11.37 14.71
N ASN A 43 4.86 -11.47 13.75
CA ASN A 43 5.20 -11.48 12.32
C ASN A 43 5.74 -10.13 11.86
N ALA A 44 5.11 -9.04 12.31
CA ALA A 44 5.57 -7.67 11.99
C ALA A 44 6.97 -7.43 12.58
N LYS A 45 7.21 -7.81 13.84
CA LYS A 45 8.52 -7.70 14.48
C LYS A 45 9.59 -8.53 13.76
N ALA A 46 9.27 -9.77 13.40
CA ALA A 46 10.18 -10.64 12.63
C ALA A 46 10.51 -10.01 11.26
N THR A 47 9.52 -9.45 10.57
CA THR A 47 9.70 -8.77 9.29
C THR A 47 10.61 -7.53 9.43
N GLU A 48 10.44 -6.73 10.49
CA GLU A 48 11.31 -5.59 10.76
C GLU A 48 12.77 -6.01 10.95
N VAL A 49 13.00 -7.08 11.74
CA VAL A 49 14.34 -7.66 11.93
C VAL A 49 14.95 -8.19 10.62
N GLU A 50 14.14 -8.85 9.79
CA GLU A 50 14.62 -9.36 8.49
C GLU A 50 15.00 -8.22 7.54
N ILE A 51 14.22 -7.14 7.49
CA ILE A 51 14.52 -5.96 6.67
C ILE A 51 15.81 -5.29 7.15
N ALA A 52 15.98 -5.14 8.46
CA ALA A 52 17.14 -4.49 9.04
C ALA A 52 18.48 -5.20 8.71
N LYS A 53 18.47 -6.52 8.40
CA LYS A 53 19.66 -7.27 7.96
C LYS A 53 20.29 -6.72 6.68
N PHE A 54 19.55 -5.98 5.85
CA PHE A 54 20.08 -5.33 4.65
C PHE A 54 20.83 -4.02 4.94
N GLY A 55 20.94 -3.62 6.23
CA GLY A 55 21.64 -2.40 6.64
C GLY A 55 20.86 -1.11 6.38
N VAL A 56 19.55 -1.20 6.18
CA VAL A 56 18.66 -0.07 5.98
C VAL A 56 17.83 0.19 7.24
N LYS A 57 17.25 1.39 7.35
CA LYS A 57 16.30 1.68 8.42
C LYS A 57 14.99 0.94 8.15
N ALA A 58 14.49 0.23 9.17
CA ALA A 58 13.23 -0.49 9.13
C ALA A 58 12.39 -0.16 10.36
N LYS A 59 11.09 0.09 10.20
CA LYS A 59 10.16 0.23 11.32
C LYS A 59 8.74 -0.14 10.89
N GLY A 60 8.09 -0.96 11.70
CA GLY A 60 6.68 -1.29 11.60
C GLY A 60 5.81 -0.32 12.41
N TYR A 61 4.62 -0.02 11.90
CA TYR A 61 3.65 0.87 12.54
C TYR A 61 2.28 0.20 12.57
N ALA A 62 1.62 0.23 13.72
CA ALA A 62 0.22 -0.18 13.82
C ALA A 62 -0.67 0.90 13.22
N SER A 63 -1.52 0.55 12.26
CA SER A 63 -2.49 1.47 11.67
C SER A 63 -3.65 0.73 11.04
N ASN A 64 -4.86 1.21 11.31
CA ASN A 64 -6.04 0.81 10.56
C ASN A 64 -6.12 1.63 9.26
N ALA A 65 -5.60 1.09 8.17
CA ALA A 65 -5.57 1.73 6.87
C ALA A 65 -6.96 2.21 6.37
N ALA A 66 -8.05 1.58 6.81
CA ALA A 66 -9.41 1.99 6.46
C ALA A 66 -9.90 3.22 7.25
N ASN A 67 -9.20 3.61 8.33
CA ASN A 67 -9.51 4.80 9.12
C ASN A 67 -8.70 6.00 8.61
N PHE A 68 -9.39 7.06 8.23
CA PHE A 68 -8.78 8.24 7.62
C PHE A 68 -7.84 8.97 8.58
N GLU A 69 -8.30 9.24 9.81
CA GLU A 69 -7.51 9.97 10.81
C GLU A 69 -6.28 9.18 11.28
N ASP A 70 -6.45 7.87 11.49
CA ASP A 70 -5.37 6.98 11.90
C ASP A 70 -4.27 6.92 10.83
N THR A 71 -4.69 6.85 9.56
CA THR A 71 -3.75 6.90 8.44
C THR A 71 -2.96 8.21 8.39
N HIS A 72 -3.60 9.36 8.64
CA HIS A 72 -2.89 10.63 8.66
C HIS A 72 -1.89 10.71 9.81
N LYS A 73 -2.29 10.26 11.01
CA LYS A 73 -1.39 10.21 12.18
C LYS A 73 -0.17 9.34 11.93
N VAL A 74 -0.36 8.15 11.38
CA VAL A 74 0.77 7.24 11.10
C VAL A 74 1.70 7.79 10.02
N VAL A 75 1.17 8.44 8.99
CA VAL A 75 2.00 9.09 7.95
C VAL A 75 2.82 10.23 8.54
N GLU A 76 2.25 11.04 9.44
CA GLU A 76 3.00 12.07 10.16
C GLU A 76 4.12 11.50 11.04
N GLU A 77 3.85 10.40 11.74
CA GLU A 77 4.86 9.69 12.54
C GLU A 77 5.99 9.16 11.66
N ILE A 78 5.66 8.50 10.55
CA ILE A 78 6.64 8.01 9.58
C ILE A 78 7.48 9.17 9.02
N ALA A 79 6.86 10.30 8.68
CA ALA A 79 7.56 11.47 8.17
C ALA A 79 8.55 12.06 9.19
N LYS A 80 8.20 12.06 10.48
CA LYS A 80 9.11 12.46 11.55
C LYS A 80 10.29 11.50 11.69
N ASP A 81 10.02 10.21 11.62
CA ASP A 81 11.05 9.18 11.82
C ASP A 81 12.02 9.08 10.63
N PHE A 82 11.51 9.17 9.40
CA PHE A 82 12.30 8.92 8.18
C PHE A 82 12.72 10.19 7.44
N GLY A 83 12.08 11.32 7.71
CA GLY A 83 12.33 12.62 7.05
C GLY A 83 11.73 12.69 5.66
N GLN A 84 12.30 11.99 4.69
CA GLN A 84 11.81 11.94 3.31
C GLN A 84 11.02 10.67 3.05
N ILE A 85 9.95 10.76 2.26
CA ILE A 85 9.16 9.61 1.80
C ILE A 85 9.11 9.68 0.28
N ASP A 86 9.61 8.66 -0.40
CA ASP A 86 9.73 8.64 -1.87
C ASP A 86 8.69 7.73 -2.54
N ILE A 87 8.30 6.64 -1.87
CA ILE A 87 7.50 5.59 -2.46
C ILE A 87 6.37 5.19 -1.51
N LEU A 88 5.17 5.07 -2.06
CA LEU A 88 4.03 4.43 -1.40
C LEU A 88 3.64 3.17 -2.16
N VAL A 89 3.56 2.04 -1.47
CA VAL A 89 2.98 0.80 -2.01
C VAL A 89 1.71 0.48 -1.24
N ASN A 90 0.56 0.72 -1.87
CA ASN A 90 -0.75 0.33 -1.35
C ASN A 90 -0.98 -1.15 -1.63
N ASN A 91 -0.58 -1.99 -0.69
CA ASN A 91 -0.68 -3.44 -0.78
C ASN A 91 -1.75 -4.02 0.16
N ALA A 92 -2.08 -3.37 1.26
CA ALA A 92 -3.11 -3.84 2.19
C ALA A 92 -4.41 -4.20 1.47
N GLY A 93 -4.94 -5.36 1.77
CA GLY A 93 -6.17 -5.82 1.13
C GLY A 93 -6.63 -7.18 1.67
N ILE A 94 -7.92 -7.41 1.51
CA ILE A 94 -8.60 -8.65 1.90
C ILE A 94 -9.54 -9.11 0.79
N THR A 95 -9.97 -10.35 0.87
CA THR A 95 -11.10 -10.89 0.12
C THR A 95 -12.24 -11.28 1.08
N ARG A 96 -13.47 -11.18 0.62
CA ARG A 96 -14.68 -11.70 1.27
C ARG A 96 -15.61 -12.19 0.17
N ASP A 97 -15.28 -13.36 -0.35
CA ASP A 97 -15.92 -13.92 -1.53
C ASP A 97 -17.33 -14.40 -1.22
N GLY A 98 -18.22 -14.25 -2.18
CA GLY A 98 -19.61 -14.67 -2.12
C GLY A 98 -20.34 -14.39 -3.43
N LEU A 99 -21.25 -15.28 -3.84
CA LEU A 99 -22.08 -15.01 -5.03
C LEU A 99 -22.91 -13.73 -4.82
N MET A 100 -23.14 -12.96 -5.86
CA MET A 100 -23.81 -11.64 -5.81
C MET A 100 -25.11 -11.68 -4.98
N MET A 101 -25.95 -12.69 -5.18
CA MET A 101 -27.22 -12.81 -4.47
C MET A 101 -27.09 -13.13 -2.96
N ARG A 102 -25.91 -13.55 -2.51
CA ARG A 102 -25.62 -13.92 -1.11
C ARG A 102 -24.60 -13.00 -0.46
N MET A 103 -23.99 -12.10 -1.23
CA MET A 103 -23.02 -11.13 -0.71
C MET A 103 -23.73 -10.14 0.20
N THR A 104 -23.28 -10.04 1.45
CA THR A 104 -23.84 -9.09 2.39
C THR A 104 -23.24 -7.69 2.19
N GLU A 105 -23.98 -6.66 2.56
CA GLU A 105 -23.49 -5.29 2.60
C GLU A 105 -22.20 -5.17 3.43
N GLN A 106 -22.15 -5.84 4.58
CA GLN A 106 -20.96 -5.87 5.43
C GLN A 106 -19.73 -6.45 4.70
N GLN A 107 -19.89 -7.52 3.92
CA GLN A 107 -18.78 -8.10 3.12
C GLN A 107 -18.32 -7.13 2.03
N TRP A 108 -19.27 -6.44 1.39
CA TRP A 108 -18.99 -5.42 0.38
C TRP A 108 -18.21 -4.26 1.00
N ASP A 109 -18.76 -3.63 2.03
CA ASP A 109 -18.18 -2.46 2.69
C ASP A 109 -16.79 -2.76 3.25
N MET A 110 -16.61 -3.91 3.88
CA MET A 110 -15.32 -4.30 4.44
C MET A 110 -14.24 -4.36 3.34
N VAL A 111 -14.54 -4.97 2.19
CA VAL A 111 -13.57 -5.06 1.09
C VAL A 111 -13.30 -3.71 0.46
N ILE A 112 -14.32 -2.89 0.21
CA ILE A 112 -14.15 -1.56 -0.35
C ILE A 112 -13.33 -0.67 0.61
N ASN A 113 -13.64 -0.70 1.90
CA ASN A 113 -12.93 0.11 2.90
C ASN A 113 -11.46 -0.29 3.05
N ILE A 114 -11.17 -1.60 3.12
CA ILE A 114 -9.80 -2.06 3.35
C ILE A 114 -8.97 -2.00 2.07
N ASN A 115 -9.53 -2.31 0.90
CA ASN A 115 -8.75 -2.38 -0.33
C ASN A 115 -8.64 -1.02 -1.04
N LEU A 116 -9.75 -0.30 -1.19
CA LEU A 116 -9.79 0.92 -2.00
C LEU A 116 -9.68 2.19 -1.17
N LYS A 117 -10.52 2.33 -0.12
CA LYS A 117 -10.50 3.51 0.72
C LYS A 117 -9.15 3.66 1.45
N SER A 118 -8.52 2.57 1.85
CA SER A 118 -7.17 2.63 2.45
C SER A 118 -6.15 3.25 1.50
N ALA A 119 -6.16 2.86 0.22
CA ALA A 119 -5.27 3.43 -0.79
C ALA A 119 -5.52 4.94 -0.94
N PHE A 120 -6.79 5.36 -1.00
CA PHE A 120 -7.15 6.79 -0.98
C PHE A 120 -6.59 7.49 0.26
N ASN A 121 -6.78 6.93 1.46
CA ASN A 121 -6.34 7.54 2.72
C ASN A 121 -4.81 7.80 2.72
N PHE A 122 -4.00 6.79 2.34
CA PHE A 122 -2.54 6.94 2.29
C PHE A 122 -2.10 7.91 1.19
N ILE A 123 -2.70 7.87 0.00
CA ILE A 123 -2.40 8.82 -1.07
C ILE A 123 -2.73 10.25 -0.61
N HIS A 124 -3.90 10.45 0.00
CA HIS A 124 -4.33 11.75 0.51
C HIS A 124 -3.35 12.30 1.56
N ALA A 125 -2.98 11.47 2.53
CA ALA A 125 -2.05 11.87 3.59
C ALA A 125 -0.64 12.22 3.05
N LEU A 126 -0.18 11.53 2.00
CA LEU A 126 1.13 11.76 1.39
C LEU A 126 1.15 12.85 0.32
N THR A 127 0.01 13.23 -0.23
CA THR A 127 -0.08 14.27 -1.28
C THR A 127 0.62 15.56 -0.90
N PRO A 128 0.40 16.18 0.29
CA PRO A 128 1.12 17.41 0.66
C PRO A 128 2.63 17.22 0.72
N ILE A 129 3.11 16.07 1.19
CA ILE A 129 4.52 15.72 1.30
C ILE A 129 5.14 15.64 -0.10
N PHE A 130 4.54 14.86 -1.00
CA PHE A 130 5.00 14.68 -2.38
C PHE A 130 4.98 16.00 -3.17
N MET A 131 3.93 16.82 -2.99
CA MET A 131 3.86 18.14 -3.62
C MET A 131 4.97 19.06 -3.16
N LYS A 132 5.30 19.07 -1.86
CA LYS A 132 6.40 19.87 -1.30
C LYS A 132 7.76 19.36 -1.77
N GLN A 133 7.95 18.04 -1.81
CA GLN A 133 9.18 17.39 -2.30
C GLN A 133 9.37 17.55 -3.81
N LYS A 134 8.29 17.80 -4.57
CA LYS A 134 8.23 17.74 -6.04
C LYS A 134 8.72 16.38 -6.58
N SER A 135 8.40 15.34 -5.86
CA SER A 135 8.77 13.96 -6.18
C SER A 135 7.91 13.00 -5.37
N GLY A 136 7.49 11.91 -5.96
CA GLY A 136 6.76 10.84 -5.30
C GLY A 136 6.42 9.70 -6.27
N ASN A 137 6.21 8.54 -5.73
CA ASN A 137 5.86 7.36 -6.53
C ASN A 137 4.81 6.52 -5.80
N VAL A 138 3.63 6.44 -6.36
CA VAL A 138 2.52 5.63 -5.84
C VAL A 138 2.40 4.35 -6.66
N ILE A 139 2.38 3.21 -5.99
CA ILE A 139 2.16 1.88 -6.58
C ILE A 139 0.95 1.26 -5.90
N ASN A 140 -0.12 1.06 -6.66
CA ASN A 140 -1.31 0.38 -6.17
C ASN A 140 -1.28 -1.09 -6.57
N MET A 141 -1.36 -1.99 -5.58
CA MET A 141 -1.48 -3.44 -5.83
C MET A 141 -2.92 -3.77 -6.19
N SER A 142 -3.23 -3.71 -7.48
CA SER A 142 -4.51 -4.15 -8.04
C SER A 142 -4.54 -5.69 -8.21
N SER A 143 -5.22 -6.18 -9.22
CA SER A 143 -5.31 -7.62 -9.54
C SER A 143 -5.79 -7.78 -10.99
N ILE A 144 -5.47 -8.92 -11.60
CA ILE A 144 -6.11 -9.35 -12.85
C ILE A 144 -7.64 -9.43 -12.70
N VAL A 145 -8.12 -9.74 -11.50
CA VAL A 145 -9.56 -9.76 -11.18
C VAL A 145 -10.19 -8.36 -11.26
N GLY A 146 -9.42 -7.31 -10.98
CA GLY A 146 -9.86 -5.92 -11.19
C GLY A 146 -10.00 -5.53 -12.67
N LEU A 147 -9.36 -6.26 -13.58
CA LEU A 147 -9.49 -6.03 -15.02
C LEU A 147 -10.62 -6.86 -15.63
N ASN A 148 -10.72 -8.13 -15.26
CA ASN A 148 -11.55 -9.12 -15.94
C ASN A 148 -12.81 -9.51 -15.15
N GLY A 149 -12.88 -9.18 -13.85
CA GLY A 149 -13.88 -9.73 -12.96
C GLY A 149 -13.59 -11.19 -12.58
N ASN A 150 -14.30 -11.69 -11.58
CA ASN A 150 -14.34 -13.10 -11.23
C ASN A 150 -15.66 -13.42 -10.52
N ALA A 151 -16.26 -14.56 -10.82
CA ALA A 151 -17.49 -14.99 -10.15
C ALA A 151 -17.26 -15.12 -8.64
N GLY A 152 -18.18 -14.58 -7.84
CA GLY A 152 -18.08 -14.59 -6.38
C GLY A 152 -17.15 -13.52 -5.79
N GLN A 153 -16.55 -12.65 -6.60
CA GLN A 153 -15.62 -11.62 -6.16
C GLN A 153 -16.04 -10.20 -6.60
N ALA A 154 -17.33 -9.91 -6.63
CA ALA A 154 -17.82 -8.60 -7.11
C ALA A 154 -17.24 -7.42 -6.30
N ASN A 155 -17.21 -7.52 -4.96
CA ASN A 155 -16.61 -6.53 -4.07
C ASN A 155 -15.10 -6.38 -4.31
N TYR A 156 -14.38 -7.49 -4.41
CA TYR A 156 -12.93 -7.48 -4.65
C TYR A 156 -12.61 -6.92 -6.03
N SER A 157 -13.30 -7.37 -7.08
CA SER A 157 -13.16 -6.87 -8.45
C SER A 157 -13.38 -5.35 -8.51
N ALA A 158 -14.46 -4.86 -7.91
CA ALA A 158 -14.78 -3.44 -7.85
C ALA A 158 -13.68 -2.65 -7.11
N SER A 159 -13.20 -3.15 -5.97
CA SER A 159 -12.14 -2.49 -5.20
C SER A 159 -10.83 -2.39 -6.01
N LYS A 160 -10.44 -3.47 -6.70
CA LYS A 160 -9.20 -3.53 -7.49
C LYS A 160 -9.29 -2.75 -8.80
N ALA A 161 -10.46 -2.70 -9.45
CA ALA A 161 -10.73 -1.81 -10.57
C ALA A 161 -10.70 -0.34 -10.14
N GLY A 162 -11.28 -0.02 -8.98
CA GLY A 162 -11.24 1.33 -8.40
C GLY A 162 -9.83 1.84 -8.15
N MET A 163 -8.90 0.98 -7.72
CA MET A 163 -7.48 1.34 -7.56
C MET A 163 -6.82 1.78 -8.87
N ILE A 164 -7.23 1.20 -10.01
CA ILE A 164 -6.72 1.58 -11.33
C ILE A 164 -7.22 2.98 -11.71
N GLY A 165 -8.52 3.24 -11.50
CA GLY A 165 -9.10 4.58 -11.70
C GLY A 165 -8.45 5.64 -10.83
N LEU A 166 -8.26 5.32 -9.55
CA LEU A 166 -7.59 6.19 -8.58
C LEU A 166 -6.16 6.54 -9.03
N ALA A 167 -5.35 5.55 -9.43
CA ALA A 167 -3.99 5.80 -9.89
C ALA A 167 -3.95 6.71 -11.12
N LYS A 168 -4.86 6.52 -12.09
CA LYS A 168 -4.94 7.36 -13.29
C LYS A 168 -5.28 8.82 -12.95
N SER A 169 -6.17 9.04 -11.99
CA SER A 169 -6.56 10.38 -11.53
C SER A 169 -5.39 11.07 -10.82
N VAL A 170 -4.77 10.38 -9.87
CA VAL A 170 -3.61 10.88 -9.12
C VAL A 170 -2.43 11.21 -10.05
N ALA A 171 -2.15 10.35 -11.05
CA ALA A 171 -1.09 10.62 -12.04
C ALA A 171 -1.35 11.89 -12.85
N LYS A 172 -2.60 12.17 -13.23
CA LYS A 172 -2.98 13.39 -13.95
C LYS A 172 -2.90 14.63 -13.06
N GLU A 173 -3.39 14.54 -11.83
CA GLU A 173 -3.46 15.65 -10.89
C GLU A 173 -2.08 16.07 -10.38
N LEU A 174 -1.23 15.11 -10.02
CA LEU A 174 0.06 15.35 -9.39
C LEU A 174 1.25 15.27 -10.36
N GLY A 175 1.03 14.97 -11.64
CA GLY A 175 2.09 14.81 -12.64
C GLY A 175 2.95 16.06 -12.81
N SER A 176 2.37 17.27 -12.74
CA SER A 176 3.10 18.55 -12.78
C SER A 176 4.05 18.74 -11.59
N ARG A 177 3.89 17.95 -10.54
CA ARG A 177 4.76 17.90 -9.35
C ARG A 177 5.74 16.73 -9.38
N ASN A 178 5.94 16.11 -10.55
CA ASN A 178 6.82 14.97 -10.72
C ASN A 178 6.42 13.77 -9.82
N VAL A 179 5.13 13.61 -9.56
CA VAL A 179 4.57 12.45 -8.85
C VAL A 179 3.99 11.47 -9.85
N ARG A 180 4.40 10.22 -9.74
CA ARG A 180 3.91 9.12 -10.60
C ARG A 180 2.97 8.23 -9.81
N ALA A 181 1.92 7.74 -10.45
CA ALA A 181 1.03 6.75 -9.87
C ALA A 181 0.75 5.65 -10.88
N ASN A 182 0.98 4.40 -10.48
CA ASN A 182 0.82 3.22 -11.32
C ASN A 182 0.11 2.11 -10.56
N CYS A 183 -0.40 1.11 -11.31
CA CYS A 183 -0.95 -0.12 -10.76
C CYS A 183 -0.14 -1.31 -11.23
N ILE A 184 0.01 -2.29 -10.35
CA ILE A 184 0.44 -3.64 -10.68
C ILE A 184 -0.78 -4.54 -10.55
N CYS A 185 -1.05 -5.35 -11.57
CA CYS A 185 -2.17 -6.28 -11.59
C CYS A 185 -1.66 -7.73 -11.59
N PRO A 186 -1.27 -8.27 -10.44
CA PRO A 186 -0.81 -9.65 -10.35
C PRO A 186 -1.90 -10.63 -10.75
N GLY A 187 -1.49 -11.77 -11.31
CA GLY A 187 -2.34 -12.94 -11.44
C GLY A 187 -2.48 -13.70 -10.11
N PHE A 188 -2.70 -15.01 -10.17
CA PHE A 188 -2.79 -15.85 -8.99
C PHE A 188 -1.37 -16.18 -8.49
N ILE A 189 -1.04 -15.65 -7.32
CA ILE A 189 0.26 -15.86 -6.66
C ILE A 189 0.05 -16.73 -5.43
N ARG A 190 0.87 -17.75 -5.24
CA ARG A 190 0.95 -18.49 -3.97
C ARG A 190 1.77 -17.66 -2.99
N SER A 191 1.17 -17.31 -1.86
CA SER A 191 1.79 -16.53 -0.78
C SER A 191 1.73 -17.29 0.53
#